data_aa56541ad701ff2d3d9a0a059acfb89f
#
_entry.id   aa56541ad701ff2d3d9a0a059acfb89f
#
_cell.length_a   1.000
_cell.length_b   1.000
_cell.length_c   1.000
_cell.angle_alpha   90.00
_cell.angle_beta   90.00
_cell.angle_gamma   90.00
#
_symmetry.space_group_name_H-M   'P 1'
#
loop_
_entity.id
_entity.type
_entity.pdbx_description
1 polymer ?
#
loop_
_entity_poly.entity_id
_entity_poly.type
_entity_poly.pdbx_seq_one_letter_code
_entity_poly.pdbx_strand_id
1 'polypeptide(L)'
;MKRLLSTIAMMAAMSTAAMAQAFDNLPIPDENNVIDNTPDSIGKALMSRPKPGTTRVGNNPVLFLIGNSTMRNGTKGDGSNGQWGWGYYANKYFDARKISVENQALGGMSTRTFYTKLWPAVREALKPGDWVIISIGHNDGGPIDSGRARSVLRGTGHDSLNVTIKETGEKETVWTYGGYMRKYIAECRAKGAHPILMSLTPRNAYDENGKTVRKQQGAWLEEISKEQNVPYVDLNEISGAKLDIYGPWKMSYHFYKDKIHTSKFGAEMNARSAAEGLMANNHPELAELKAMMMNVTPEVFPFKREKGKPVVFFTGDSTVKNSDCDEDGMWGWASQAFTVFDQSKITLVNAGRAGRSTRTFLNEGLWDRVYNALQPGDYVTIQFGHNDISPIADKKKRGVIPSAKDTAKVFRLDDGKFELIYSYGWYLKKFIQDVRERGATPILVSLTPRNEWPGGKAERRNNSYGKWLAEVVKETGVEFVDMHNVSADFLDSLFANEKEFKKYDDKAKKYAAKGKEEKAKEAKEKARKVVAECKNQAWKYFKKDHTHTSIEGARMNAQSFAKGLRENNSKLAEYLK
;
A
#
# COMPACT_ATOMS: atom_id res chain seq x y z
N MET A 1 -38.84 13.36 22.94
CA MET A 1 -37.47 12.99 23.37
C MET A 1 -36.94 11.74 22.67
N LYS A 2 -37.67 10.61 22.65
CA LYS A 2 -37.20 9.38 21.94
C LYS A 2 -37.02 9.53 20.41
N ARG A 3 -37.83 10.33 19.72
CA ARG A 3 -37.76 10.51 18.26
C ARG A 3 -36.68 11.47 17.77
N LEU A 4 -36.22 12.43 18.56
CA LEU A 4 -35.19 13.42 18.16
C LEU A 4 -33.78 12.93 18.48
N LEU A 5 -33.60 12.18 19.57
CA LEU A 5 -32.39 11.39 19.83
C LEU A 5 -32.25 10.25 18.84
N SER A 6 -33.41 9.69 18.35
CA SER A 6 -33.37 8.69 17.26
C SER A 6 -32.96 9.31 15.92
N THR A 7 -33.26 10.57 15.61
CA THR A 7 -32.91 11.17 14.32
C THR A 7 -31.45 11.62 14.25
N ILE A 8 -30.87 12.12 15.35
CA ILE A 8 -29.43 12.43 15.41
C ILE A 8 -28.59 11.15 15.58
N ALA A 9 -29.07 10.21 16.39
CA ALA A 9 -28.50 8.85 16.44
C ALA A 9 -28.73 8.07 15.14
N MET A 10 -29.85 8.30 14.44
CA MET A 10 -30.11 7.75 13.11
C MET A 10 -29.25 8.40 12.02
N MET A 11 -28.94 9.69 12.05
CA MET A 11 -28.03 10.30 11.09
C MET A 11 -26.56 9.94 11.37
N ALA A 12 -26.15 9.80 12.62
CA ALA A 12 -24.85 9.25 12.98
C ALA A 12 -24.80 7.73 12.77
N ALA A 13 -25.89 7.01 13.05
CA ALA A 13 -26.04 5.59 12.75
C ALA A 13 -26.26 5.34 11.25
N MET A 14 -26.92 6.24 10.51
CA MET A 14 -27.00 6.15 9.05
C MET A 14 -25.67 6.45 8.37
N SER A 15 -24.82 7.33 8.91
CA SER A 15 -23.46 7.49 8.36
C SER A 15 -22.58 6.28 8.68
N THR A 16 -22.68 5.71 9.85
CA THR A 16 -21.94 4.48 10.23
C THR A 16 -22.59 3.22 9.66
N ALA A 17 -23.92 3.14 9.61
CA ALA A 17 -24.64 2.03 8.99
C ALA A 17 -24.60 2.09 7.46
N ALA A 18 -24.64 3.26 6.83
CA ALA A 18 -24.42 3.39 5.38
C ALA A 18 -22.96 3.09 5.01
N MET A 19 -21.99 3.42 5.87
CA MET A 19 -20.61 2.93 5.71
C MET A 19 -20.53 1.41 5.91
N ALA A 20 -21.13 0.85 6.97
CA ALA A 20 -21.20 -0.59 7.18
C ALA A 20 -21.90 -1.30 6.03
N GLN A 21 -23.03 -0.76 5.55
CA GLN A 21 -23.75 -1.30 4.40
C GLN A 21 -22.97 -1.20 3.09
N ALA A 22 -22.16 -0.16 2.89
CA ALA A 22 -21.24 -0.09 1.75
C ALA A 22 -20.13 -1.15 1.84
N PHE A 23 -19.75 -1.59 3.06
CA PHE A 23 -18.81 -2.69 3.27
C PHE A 23 -19.45 -4.08 3.08
N ASP A 24 -20.74 -4.23 3.44
CA ASP A 24 -21.43 -5.53 3.40
C ASP A 24 -21.99 -5.87 2.01
N ASN A 25 -22.21 -4.89 1.15
CA ASN A 25 -22.78 -5.08 -0.19
C ASN A 25 -21.74 -5.27 -1.31
N LEU A 26 -20.45 -5.10 -1.03
CA LEU A 26 -19.41 -5.41 -2.01
C LEU A 26 -19.20 -6.93 -2.02
N PRO A 27 -19.29 -7.60 -3.19
CA PRO A 27 -18.97 -9.02 -3.27
C PRO A 27 -17.52 -9.20 -2.84
N ILE A 28 -17.33 -9.66 -1.60
CA ILE A 28 -16.03 -10.09 -1.09
C ILE A 28 -15.67 -11.32 -1.91
N PRO A 29 -14.53 -11.32 -2.63
CA PRO A 29 -14.08 -12.52 -3.31
C PRO A 29 -13.99 -13.64 -2.27
N ASP A 30 -14.47 -14.83 -2.65
CA ASP A 30 -14.44 -15.99 -1.81
C ASP A 30 -13.05 -16.15 -1.17
N GLU A 31 -12.98 -16.08 0.15
CA GLU A 31 -11.72 -16.20 0.90
C GLU A 31 -11.04 -17.55 0.68
N ASN A 32 -11.78 -18.53 0.17
CA ASN A 32 -11.33 -19.87 -0.17
C ASN A 32 -10.78 -20.02 -1.59
N ASN A 33 -10.54 -18.95 -2.33
CA ASN A 33 -9.82 -19.00 -3.60
C ASN A 33 -8.32 -19.35 -3.41
N VAL A 34 -8.06 -20.22 -2.46
CA VAL A 34 -6.91 -21.11 -2.48
C VAL A 34 -7.09 -21.93 -3.75
N ILE A 35 -6.07 -22.00 -4.59
CA ILE A 35 -6.10 -22.85 -5.78
C ILE A 35 -6.53 -24.24 -5.32
N ASP A 36 -7.79 -24.51 -5.50
CA ASP A 36 -8.31 -25.86 -5.42
C ASP A 36 -7.59 -26.65 -6.52
N ASN A 37 -6.86 -27.68 -6.14
CA ASN A 37 -6.13 -28.52 -7.09
C ASN A 37 -7.02 -29.62 -7.67
N THR A 38 -8.33 -29.46 -7.65
CA THR A 38 -9.22 -30.31 -8.44
C THR A 38 -8.91 -30.14 -9.93
N PRO A 39 -9.10 -31.16 -10.75
CA PRO A 39 -8.89 -31.07 -12.19
C PRO A 39 -9.60 -29.87 -12.83
N ASP A 40 -10.81 -29.55 -12.36
CA ASP A 40 -11.59 -28.42 -12.90
C ASP A 40 -10.99 -27.07 -12.54
N SER A 41 -10.46 -26.88 -11.35
CA SER A 41 -9.84 -25.60 -10.97
C SER A 41 -8.47 -25.43 -11.62
N ILE A 42 -7.71 -26.52 -11.80
CA ILE A 42 -6.48 -26.50 -12.62
C ILE A 42 -6.82 -26.13 -14.05
N GLY A 43 -7.86 -26.74 -14.65
CA GLY A 43 -8.33 -26.42 -16.00
C GLY A 43 -8.71 -24.95 -16.16
N LYS A 44 -9.47 -24.39 -15.21
CA LYS A 44 -9.82 -22.95 -15.21
C LYS A 44 -8.59 -22.05 -15.04
N ALA A 45 -7.64 -22.43 -14.19
CA ALA A 45 -6.40 -21.70 -14.01
C ALA A 45 -5.50 -21.75 -15.25
N LEU A 46 -5.45 -22.87 -15.95
CA LEU A 46 -4.74 -23.01 -17.21
C LEU A 46 -5.32 -22.11 -18.29
N MET A 47 -6.65 -22.09 -18.45
CA MET A 47 -7.34 -21.23 -19.42
C MET A 47 -7.22 -19.73 -19.12
N SER A 48 -6.97 -19.36 -17.88
CA SER A 48 -6.81 -17.94 -17.49
C SER A 48 -5.40 -17.39 -17.72
N ARG A 49 -4.43 -18.24 -18.05
CA ARG A 49 -3.08 -17.81 -18.42
C ARG A 49 -3.04 -17.41 -19.90
N PRO A 50 -2.15 -16.50 -20.29
CA PRO A 50 -1.91 -16.30 -21.72
C PRO A 50 -1.42 -17.61 -22.35
N LYS A 51 -1.89 -17.93 -23.55
CA LYS A 51 -1.30 -19.01 -24.32
C LYS A 51 0.16 -18.63 -24.60
N PRO A 52 1.13 -19.55 -24.37
CA PRO A 52 2.54 -19.20 -24.50
C PRO A 52 2.88 -18.56 -25.84
N GLY A 53 3.64 -17.46 -25.80
CA GLY A 53 4.10 -16.70 -26.95
C GLY A 53 3.10 -15.70 -27.54
N THR A 54 1.87 -15.61 -27.02
CA THR A 54 0.83 -14.71 -27.58
C THR A 54 0.99 -13.25 -27.20
N THR A 55 1.82 -12.94 -26.22
CA THR A 55 2.12 -11.54 -25.83
C THR A 55 3.18 -10.89 -26.71
N ARG A 56 3.78 -11.65 -27.63
CA ARG A 56 4.81 -11.15 -28.54
C ARG A 56 4.29 -10.02 -29.43
N VAL A 57 5.02 -8.92 -29.46
CA VAL A 57 4.72 -7.78 -30.33
C VAL A 57 5.69 -7.78 -31.51
N GLY A 58 5.16 -8.06 -32.70
CA GLY A 58 5.98 -8.17 -33.91
C GLY A 58 7.07 -9.24 -33.78
N ASN A 59 8.32 -8.86 -34.01
CA ASN A 59 9.49 -9.72 -33.87
C ASN A 59 10.25 -9.55 -32.55
N ASN A 60 9.71 -8.74 -31.61
CA ASN A 60 10.35 -8.52 -30.32
C ASN A 60 10.50 -9.83 -29.53
N PRO A 61 11.57 -9.99 -28.75
CA PRO A 61 11.69 -11.11 -27.83
C PRO A 61 10.60 -11.10 -26.76
N VAL A 62 10.37 -12.26 -26.18
CA VAL A 62 9.49 -12.45 -25.02
C VAL A 62 10.34 -12.88 -23.83
N LEU A 63 10.11 -12.24 -22.69
CA LEU A 63 10.59 -12.68 -21.39
C LEU A 63 9.52 -13.55 -20.73
N PHE A 64 9.70 -14.86 -20.78
CA PHE A 64 8.84 -15.81 -20.09
C PHE A 64 9.21 -15.90 -18.61
N LEU A 65 8.21 -15.77 -17.74
CA LEU A 65 8.37 -15.99 -16.31
C LEU A 65 7.77 -17.35 -15.97
N ILE A 66 8.58 -18.30 -15.53
CA ILE A 66 8.12 -19.62 -15.08
C ILE A 66 8.31 -19.76 -13.57
N GLY A 67 7.25 -20.20 -12.89
CA GLY A 67 7.23 -20.23 -11.43
C GLY A 67 5.91 -20.76 -10.86
N ASN A 68 5.69 -20.46 -9.60
CA ASN A 68 4.52 -20.89 -8.83
C ASN A 68 3.65 -19.71 -8.35
N SER A 69 2.91 -19.92 -7.26
CA SER A 69 2.00 -18.92 -6.68
C SER A 69 2.68 -17.62 -6.24
N THR A 70 3.96 -17.64 -5.88
CA THR A 70 4.68 -16.41 -5.50
C THR A 70 4.96 -15.50 -6.69
N MET A 71 4.93 -16.06 -7.90
CA MET A 71 5.06 -15.31 -9.16
C MET A 71 3.68 -15.02 -9.80
N ARG A 72 2.69 -15.91 -9.66
CA ARG A 72 1.29 -15.73 -10.06
C ARG A 72 0.37 -16.43 -9.09
N ASN A 73 -0.32 -15.66 -8.23
CA ASN A 73 -1.25 -16.18 -7.24
C ASN A 73 -2.70 -16.17 -7.74
N GLY A 74 -3.52 -17.08 -7.19
CA GLY A 74 -4.92 -17.21 -7.56
C GLY A 74 -5.13 -17.74 -8.98
N THR A 75 -6.37 -18.07 -9.30
CA THR A 75 -6.73 -18.63 -10.62
C THR A 75 -6.41 -17.66 -11.76
N LYS A 76 -6.75 -16.38 -11.56
CA LYS A 76 -6.55 -15.33 -12.58
C LYS A 76 -5.25 -14.54 -12.40
N GLY A 77 -4.63 -14.60 -11.22
CA GLY A 77 -3.48 -13.77 -10.89
C GLY A 77 -3.82 -12.27 -10.78
N ASP A 78 -5.06 -11.94 -10.48
CA ASP A 78 -5.64 -10.60 -10.49
C ASP A 78 -5.87 -10.00 -9.10
N GLY A 79 -5.34 -10.64 -8.06
CA GLY A 79 -5.47 -10.20 -6.66
C GLY A 79 -6.86 -10.42 -6.05
N SER A 80 -7.75 -11.18 -6.70
CA SER A 80 -9.12 -11.42 -6.22
C SER A 80 -9.18 -12.11 -4.86
N ASN A 81 -8.13 -12.85 -4.47
CA ASN A 81 -7.96 -13.44 -3.14
C ASN A 81 -7.10 -12.59 -2.18
N GLY A 82 -6.74 -11.36 -2.57
CA GLY A 82 -5.88 -10.45 -1.81
C GLY A 82 -4.38 -10.74 -1.90
N GLN A 83 -4.00 -11.84 -2.54
CA GLN A 83 -2.61 -12.25 -2.75
C GLN A 83 -2.15 -11.94 -4.16
N TRP A 84 -0.91 -11.48 -4.31
CA TRP A 84 -0.31 -11.11 -5.57
C TRP A 84 1.00 -11.84 -5.80
N GLY A 85 1.24 -12.24 -7.02
CA GLY A 85 2.56 -12.73 -7.45
C GLY A 85 3.40 -11.60 -8.05
N TRP A 86 4.71 -11.62 -7.80
CA TRP A 86 5.60 -10.55 -8.28
C TRP A 86 5.68 -10.46 -9.82
N GLY A 87 5.43 -11.56 -10.52
CA GLY A 87 5.41 -11.58 -11.98
C GLY A 87 4.33 -10.68 -12.60
N TYR A 88 3.29 -10.32 -11.85
CA TYR A 88 2.28 -9.34 -12.28
C TYR A 88 2.88 -7.93 -12.46
N TYR A 89 3.85 -7.58 -11.61
CA TYR A 89 4.49 -6.25 -11.62
C TYR A 89 5.80 -6.21 -12.40
N ALA A 90 6.30 -7.33 -12.88
CA ALA A 90 7.58 -7.41 -13.58
C ALA A 90 7.64 -6.55 -14.84
N ASN A 91 6.53 -6.43 -15.58
CA ASN A 91 6.44 -5.63 -16.81
C ASN A 91 6.74 -4.14 -16.59
N LYS A 92 6.64 -3.60 -15.37
CA LYS A 92 7.00 -2.21 -15.06
C LYS A 92 8.48 -1.90 -15.32
N TYR A 93 9.32 -2.94 -15.32
CA TYR A 93 10.78 -2.81 -15.41
C TYR A 93 11.34 -3.12 -16.79
N PHE A 94 10.48 -3.31 -17.78
CA PHE A 94 10.88 -3.60 -19.17
C PHE A 94 10.19 -2.65 -20.15
N ASP A 95 10.94 -2.23 -21.17
CA ASP A 95 10.39 -1.39 -22.24
C ASP A 95 9.50 -2.23 -23.17
N ALA A 96 8.20 -2.06 -23.04
CA ALA A 96 7.21 -2.80 -23.82
C ALA A 96 7.35 -2.62 -25.36
N ARG A 97 8.11 -1.61 -25.81
CA ARG A 97 8.43 -1.43 -27.24
C ARG A 97 9.53 -2.36 -27.72
N LYS A 98 10.32 -2.93 -26.79
CA LYS A 98 11.49 -3.76 -27.09
C LYS A 98 11.30 -5.22 -26.70
N ILE A 99 10.55 -5.51 -25.64
CA ILE A 99 10.36 -6.85 -25.11
C ILE A 99 8.98 -6.99 -24.47
N SER A 100 8.35 -8.14 -24.62
CA SER A 100 7.10 -8.47 -23.93
C SER A 100 7.41 -9.33 -22.70
N VAL A 101 6.78 -9.05 -21.56
CA VAL A 101 6.86 -9.89 -20.36
C VAL A 101 5.63 -10.79 -20.28
N GLU A 102 5.84 -12.10 -20.29
CA GLU A 102 4.78 -13.10 -20.28
C GLU A 102 4.85 -13.99 -19.04
N ASN A 103 3.90 -13.81 -18.11
CA ASN A 103 3.86 -14.56 -16.86
C ASN A 103 3.16 -15.91 -17.06
N GLN A 104 3.92 -16.98 -17.24
CA GLN A 104 3.48 -18.36 -17.41
C GLN A 104 3.41 -19.15 -16.09
N ALA A 105 3.73 -18.51 -14.95
CA ALA A 105 3.65 -19.15 -13.64
C ALA A 105 2.21 -19.59 -13.30
N LEU A 106 2.10 -20.61 -12.47
CA LEU A 106 0.83 -21.08 -11.94
C LEU A 106 0.99 -21.53 -10.48
N GLY A 107 0.06 -21.10 -9.64
CA GLY A 107 0.02 -21.50 -8.23
C GLY A 107 -0.04 -23.02 -8.06
N GLY A 108 0.59 -23.52 -6.98
CA GLY A 108 0.62 -24.94 -6.65
C GLY A 108 1.63 -25.77 -7.44
N MET A 109 2.21 -25.24 -8.53
CA MET A 109 3.22 -25.95 -9.31
C MET A 109 4.54 -26.08 -8.56
N SER A 110 5.15 -27.25 -8.61
CA SER A 110 6.53 -27.54 -8.24
C SER A 110 7.42 -27.51 -9.46
N THR A 111 8.73 -27.58 -9.25
CA THR A 111 9.72 -27.73 -10.32
C THR A 111 9.36 -28.88 -11.27
N ARG A 112 9.01 -30.05 -10.71
CA ARG A 112 8.56 -31.25 -11.43
C ARG A 112 7.25 -31.04 -12.17
N THR A 113 6.19 -30.61 -11.46
CA THR A 113 4.86 -30.53 -12.07
C THR A 113 4.75 -29.40 -13.10
N PHE A 114 5.52 -28.34 -12.97
CA PHE A 114 5.63 -27.34 -14.03
C PHE A 114 6.33 -27.92 -15.25
N TYR A 115 7.44 -28.64 -15.05
CA TYR A 115 8.19 -29.25 -16.13
C TYR A 115 7.35 -30.25 -16.93
N THR A 116 6.60 -31.11 -16.27
CA THR A 116 5.80 -32.13 -16.93
C THR A 116 4.51 -31.61 -17.57
N LYS A 117 3.85 -30.64 -16.94
CA LYS A 117 2.49 -30.22 -17.34
C LYS A 117 2.43 -28.93 -18.13
N LEU A 118 3.31 -27.96 -17.87
CA LEU A 118 3.20 -26.61 -18.43
C LEU A 118 4.37 -26.24 -19.33
N TRP A 119 5.56 -26.70 -19.00
CA TRP A 119 6.77 -26.39 -19.72
C TRP A 119 6.75 -26.84 -21.21
N PRO A 120 6.18 -27.98 -21.59
CA PRO A 120 6.14 -28.35 -23.00
C PRO A 120 5.53 -27.30 -23.92
N ALA A 121 4.42 -26.67 -23.48
CA ALA A 121 3.78 -25.61 -24.26
C ALA A 121 4.62 -24.32 -24.31
N VAL A 122 5.29 -23.96 -23.20
CA VAL A 122 6.19 -22.81 -23.15
C VAL A 122 7.40 -23.06 -24.07
N ARG A 123 8.03 -24.22 -23.95
CA ARG A 123 9.17 -24.64 -24.78
C ARG A 123 8.87 -24.57 -26.28
N GLU A 124 7.69 -25.02 -26.69
CA GLU A 124 7.28 -24.95 -28.11
C GLU A 124 7.08 -23.51 -28.59
N ALA A 125 6.70 -22.59 -27.71
CA ALA A 125 6.51 -21.18 -28.05
C ALA A 125 7.81 -20.37 -28.09
N LEU A 126 8.92 -20.92 -27.54
CA LEU A 126 10.22 -20.24 -27.53
C LEU A 126 10.75 -20.01 -28.93
N LYS A 127 11.33 -18.84 -29.14
CA LYS A 127 12.05 -18.44 -30.35
C LYS A 127 13.48 -17.99 -30.01
N PRO A 128 14.42 -18.03 -30.96
CA PRO A 128 15.75 -17.46 -30.75
C PRO A 128 15.66 -15.99 -30.26
N GLY A 129 16.47 -15.68 -29.25
CA GLY A 129 16.48 -14.36 -28.59
C GLY A 129 15.45 -14.15 -27.48
N ASP A 130 14.56 -15.12 -27.22
CA ASP A 130 13.67 -15.09 -26.06
C ASP A 130 14.43 -15.32 -24.75
N TRP A 131 13.84 -14.89 -23.67
CA TRP A 131 14.38 -15.01 -22.31
C TRP A 131 13.45 -15.83 -21.42
N VAL A 132 14.02 -16.61 -20.49
CA VAL A 132 13.24 -17.41 -19.54
C VAL A 132 13.78 -17.22 -18.13
N ILE A 133 13.04 -16.55 -17.26
CA ILE A 133 13.33 -16.53 -15.82
C ILE A 133 12.70 -17.76 -15.16
N ILE A 134 13.55 -18.56 -14.50
CA ILE A 134 13.17 -19.78 -13.79
C ILE A 134 13.26 -19.52 -12.29
N SER A 135 12.11 -19.34 -11.62
CA SER A 135 12.02 -19.12 -10.16
C SER A 135 10.93 -20.02 -9.57
N ILE A 136 11.27 -21.26 -9.32
CA ILE A 136 10.34 -22.30 -8.89
C ILE A 136 10.99 -23.20 -7.82
N GLY A 137 10.17 -23.76 -6.89
CA GLY A 137 10.69 -24.65 -5.85
C GLY A 137 9.93 -24.59 -4.51
N HIS A 138 9.07 -23.58 -4.26
CA HIS A 138 8.31 -23.49 -2.99
C HIS A 138 7.44 -24.72 -2.70
N ASN A 139 7.03 -25.45 -3.73
CA ASN A 139 6.12 -26.60 -3.66
C ASN A 139 6.83 -27.95 -3.83
N ASP A 140 8.14 -28.00 -3.82
CA ASP A 140 8.94 -29.19 -4.12
C ASP A 140 9.02 -30.23 -2.98
N GLY A 141 8.38 -29.92 -1.86
CA GLY A 141 8.29 -30.84 -0.71
C GLY A 141 7.04 -31.68 -0.69
N GLY A 142 7.04 -32.70 0.19
CA GLY A 142 5.94 -33.61 0.42
C GLY A 142 6.17 -35.02 -0.14
N PRO A 143 5.13 -35.88 -0.22
CA PRO A 143 5.25 -37.19 -0.81
C PRO A 143 5.65 -37.14 -2.29
N ILE A 144 6.49 -38.10 -2.72
CA ILE A 144 7.00 -38.14 -4.08
C ILE A 144 6.07 -38.90 -5.03
N ASP A 145 5.29 -39.82 -4.52
CA ASP A 145 4.47 -40.79 -5.28
C ASP A 145 2.97 -40.77 -4.91
N SER A 146 2.54 -39.81 -4.08
CA SER A 146 1.15 -39.75 -3.62
C SER A 146 0.67 -38.33 -3.38
N GLY A 147 -0.64 -38.18 -3.16
CA GLY A 147 -1.29 -36.90 -2.96
C GLY A 147 -1.13 -36.01 -4.19
N ARG A 148 -0.49 -34.86 -4.04
CA ARG A 148 -0.21 -34.01 -5.20
C ARG A 148 0.97 -34.48 -6.05
N ALA A 149 1.74 -35.47 -5.61
CA ALA A 149 2.91 -36.07 -6.27
C ALA A 149 3.82 -35.01 -6.96
N ARG A 150 4.15 -33.94 -6.22
CA ARG A 150 4.87 -32.78 -6.75
C ARG A 150 6.30 -32.62 -6.24
N SER A 151 6.70 -33.50 -5.32
CA SER A 151 8.03 -33.49 -4.74
C SER A 151 9.11 -33.83 -5.76
N VAL A 152 10.30 -33.26 -5.59
CA VAL A 152 11.51 -33.59 -6.33
C VAL A 152 12.54 -34.22 -5.40
N LEU A 153 13.56 -34.88 -5.94
CA LEU A 153 14.73 -35.26 -5.15
C LEU A 153 15.53 -34.02 -4.78
N ARG A 154 16.06 -33.99 -3.56
CA ARG A 154 16.83 -32.84 -3.06
C ARG A 154 18.24 -32.80 -3.63
N GLY A 155 18.77 -31.60 -3.78
CA GLY A 155 20.17 -31.37 -4.16
C GLY A 155 20.38 -31.08 -5.62
N THR A 156 21.66 -30.96 -5.99
CA THR A 156 22.12 -30.54 -7.31
C THR A 156 22.59 -31.74 -8.17
N GLY A 157 22.62 -32.99 -7.62
CA GLY A 157 23.06 -34.19 -8.31
C GLY A 157 22.27 -34.52 -9.58
N HIS A 158 22.71 -35.59 -10.29
CA HIS A 158 22.07 -36.08 -11.50
C HIS A 158 21.12 -37.26 -11.24
N ASP A 159 20.85 -37.57 -9.98
CA ASP A 159 20.06 -38.72 -9.59
C ASP A 159 18.61 -38.59 -10.04
N SER A 160 18.01 -39.73 -10.28
CA SER A 160 16.58 -39.85 -10.58
C SER A 160 15.97 -41.07 -9.91
N LEU A 161 14.67 -41.09 -9.75
CA LEU A 161 13.90 -42.16 -9.16
C LEU A 161 12.66 -42.42 -10.03
N ASN A 162 12.48 -43.69 -10.45
CA ASN A 162 11.23 -44.09 -11.09
C ASN A 162 10.17 -44.34 -10.03
N VAL A 163 9.05 -43.67 -10.15
CA VAL A 163 7.92 -43.80 -9.24
C VAL A 163 6.65 -44.19 -9.96
N THR A 164 5.73 -44.82 -9.25
CA THR A 164 4.36 -45.04 -9.71
C THR A 164 3.45 -44.24 -8.80
N ILE A 165 2.69 -43.32 -9.37
CA ILE A 165 1.76 -42.49 -8.64
C ILE A 165 0.63 -43.34 -8.09
N LYS A 166 0.46 -43.33 -6.77
CA LYS A 166 -0.49 -44.24 -6.09
C LYS A 166 -1.96 -44.02 -6.49
N GLU A 167 -2.33 -42.75 -6.71
CA GLU A 167 -3.70 -42.36 -7.05
C GLU A 167 -4.09 -42.65 -8.51
N THR A 168 -3.11 -42.65 -9.42
CA THR A 168 -3.37 -42.75 -10.89
C THR A 168 -2.77 -43.97 -11.52
N GLY A 169 -1.79 -44.61 -10.89
CA GLY A 169 -0.99 -45.69 -11.50
C GLY A 169 0.01 -45.24 -12.57
N GLU A 170 0.11 -43.91 -12.79
CA GLU A 170 1.03 -43.33 -13.77
C GLU A 170 2.49 -43.55 -13.36
N LYS A 171 3.33 -43.93 -14.29
CA LYS A 171 4.78 -44.09 -14.08
C LYS A 171 5.52 -42.84 -14.51
N GLU A 172 6.37 -42.34 -13.64
CA GLU A 172 7.14 -41.11 -13.89
C GLU A 172 8.56 -41.23 -13.34
N THR A 173 9.53 -40.62 -14.05
CA THR A 173 10.91 -40.47 -13.56
C THR A 173 11.04 -39.11 -12.90
N VAL A 174 11.30 -39.09 -11.59
CA VAL A 174 11.51 -37.89 -10.78
C VAL A 174 13.00 -37.63 -10.61
N TRP A 175 13.43 -36.43 -10.96
CA TRP A 175 14.81 -35.99 -10.91
C TRP A 175 15.09 -35.17 -9.66
N THR A 176 16.37 -34.95 -9.37
CA THR A 176 16.79 -33.93 -8.40
C THR A 176 16.36 -32.54 -8.85
N TYR A 177 16.32 -31.60 -7.90
CA TYR A 177 16.10 -30.19 -8.21
C TYR A 177 17.07 -29.70 -9.29
N GLY A 178 18.37 -30.00 -9.13
CA GLY A 178 19.38 -29.64 -10.12
C GLY A 178 19.19 -30.35 -11.46
N GLY A 179 18.74 -31.60 -11.45
CA GLY A 179 18.41 -32.34 -12.68
C GLY A 179 17.34 -31.63 -13.50
N TYR A 180 16.27 -31.15 -12.87
CA TYR A 180 15.26 -30.34 -13.57
C TYR A 180 15.79 -28.99 -14.05
N MET A 181 16.60 -28.28 -13.25
CA MET A 181 17.20 -27.01 -13.69
C MET A 181 18.06 -27.17 -14.94
N ARG A 182 18.91 -28.22 -15.00
CA ARG A 182 19.71 -28.51 -16.19
C ARG A 182 18.85 -28.81 -17.41
N LYS A 183 17.73 -29.54 -17.24
CA LYS A 183 16.77 -29.79 -18.34
C LYS A 183 16.17 -28.50 -18.87
N TYR A 184 15.67 -27.60 -18.00
CA TYR A 184 15.17 -26.31 -18.41
C TYR A 184 16.22 -25.49 -19.18
N ILE A 185 17.46 -25.44 -18.67
CA ILE A 185 18.56 -24.71 -19.30
C ILE A 185 18.88 -25.26 -20.68
N ALA A 186 19.05 -26.58 -20.79
CA ALA A 186 19.37 -27.23 -22.04
C ALA A 186 18.29 -27.04 -23.11
N GLU A 187 17.03 -27.14 -22.71
CA GLU A 187 15.89 -26.98 -23.62
C GLU A 187 15.66 -25.53 -24.05
N CYS A 188 15.95 -24.55 -23.19
CA CYS A 188 15.99 -23.13 -23.57
C CYS A 188 17.06 -22.90 -24.65
N ARG A 189 18.27 -23.36 -24.40
CA ARG A 189 19.39 -23.19 -25.32
C ARG A 189 19.14 -23.88 -26.66
N ALA A 190 18.52 -25.06 -26.65
CA ALA A 190 18.16 -25.79 -27.87
C ALA A 190 17.15 -25.00 -28.74
N LYS A 191 16.39 -24.10 -28.17
CA LYS A 191 15.47 -23.17 -28.88
C LYS A 191 16.12 -21.81 -29.20
N GLY A 192 17.40 -21.60 -28.86
CA GLY A 192 18.09 -20.31 -29.00
C GLY A 192 17.60 -19.25 -27.99
N ALA A 193 16.97 -19.67 -26.90
CA ALA A 193 16.51 -18.79 -25.83
C ALA A 193 17.52 -18.74 -24.66
N HIS A 194 17.49 -17.66 -23.90
CA HIS A 194 18.42 -17.37 -22.82
C HIS A 194 17.79 -17.68 -21.45
N PRO A 195 18.23 -18.74 -20.73
CA PRO A 195 17.76 -19.06 -19.39
C PRO A 195 18.41 -18.17 -18.33
N ILE A 196 17.63 -17.77 -17.33
CA ILE A 196 18.07 -17.05 -16.14
C ILE A 196 17.56 -17.80 -14.92
N LEU A 197 18.44 -18.22 -14.03
CA LEU A 197 18.07 -18.81 -12.75
C LEU A 197 17.80 -17.70 -11.74
N MET A 198 16.72 -17.82 -10.99
CA MET A 198 16.37 -16.86 -9.95
C MET A 198 15.91 -17.59 -8.69
N SER A 199 16.49 -17.24 -7.53
CA SER A 199 16.11 -17.86 -6.27
C SER A 199 14.67 -17.51 -5.87
N LEU A 200 14.13 -18.24 -4.90
CA LEU A 200 12.76 -18.10 -4.44
C LEU A 200 12.56 -16.80 -3.65
N THR A 201 11.36 -16.26 -3.67
CA THR A 201 10.99 -15.17 -2.77
C THR A 201 11.15 -15.59 -1.30
N PRO A 202 11.52 -14.66 -0.38
CA PRO A 202 11.58 -14.96 1.05
C PRO A 202 10.20 -15.30 1.61
N ARG A 203 10.19 -15.90 2.80
CA ARG A 203 8.98 -16.15 3.60
C ARG A 203 8.91 -15.18 4.76
N ASN A 204 7.72 -14.96 5.29
CA ASN A 204 7.50 -14.29 6.58
C ASN A 204 7.95 -15.22 7.71
N ALA A 205 9.24 -15.39 7.86
CA ALA A 205 9.87 -16.21 8.88
C ALA A 205 11.23 -15.64 9.22
N TYR A 206 11.54 -15.59 10.52
CA TYR A 206 12.81 -15.11 11.05
C TYR A 206 13.64 -16.25 11.62
N ASP A 207 14.93 -16.12 11.55
CA ASP A 207 15.89 -16.95 12.26
C ASP A 207 16.07 -16.46 13.71
N GLU A 208 16.93 -17.12 14.45
CA GLU A 208 17.28 -16.79 15.85
C GLU A 208 17.92 -15.39 16.02
N ASN A 209 18.49 -14.84 14.95
CA ASN A 209 19.10 -13.50 14.93
C ASN A 209 18.09 -12.42 14.48
N GLY A 210 16.83 -12.76 14.31
CA GLY A 210 15.78 -11.84 13.85
C GLY A 210 15.90 -11.45 12.38
N LYS A 211 16.67 -12.20 11.58
CA LYS A 211 16.76 -12.02 10.13
C LYS A 211 15.83 -12.97 9.38
N THR A 212 15.41 -12.54 8.22
CA THR A 212 14.59 -13.37 7.33
C THR A 212 15.32 -14.65 6.94
N VAL A 213 14.65 -15.80 7.07
CA VAL A 213 15.24 -17.10 6.72
C VAL A 213 15.58 -17.16 5.24
N ARG A 214 16.84 -17.47 4.93
CA ARG A 214 17.33 -17.73 3.56
C ARG A 214 17.10 -19.18 3.17
N LYS A 215 16.75 -19.41 1.90
CA LYS A 215 16.41 -20.74 1.38
C LYS A 215 17.62 -21.44 0.78
N GLN A 216 17.80 -22.72 1.13
CA GLN A 216 18.87 -23.58 0.60
C GLN A 216 18.86 -23.68 -0.93
N GLN A 217 17.70 -23.56 -1.57
CA GLN A 217 17.61 -23.59 -3.04
C GLN A 217 18.43 -22.48 -3.71
N GLY A 218 18.70 -21.37 -3.03
CA GLY A 218 19.59 -20.31 -3.52
C GLY A 218 21.01 -20.85 -3.78
N ALA A 219 21.59 -21.55 -2.82
CA ALA A 219 22.92 -22.16 -2.95
C ALA A 219 22.96 -23.21 -4.08
N TRP A 220 21.91 -24.03 -4.22
CA TRP A 220 21.82 -25.00 -5.32
C TRP A 220 21.76 -24.32 -6.70
N LEU A 221 21.01 -23.22 -6.81
CA LEU A 221 20.93 -22.48 -8.06
C LEU A 221 22.26 -21.79 -8.41
N GLU A 222 22.96 -21.27 -7.42
CA GLU A 222 24.28 -20.68 -7.61
C GLU A 222 25.31 -21.71 -8.11
N GLU A 223 25.30 -22.92 -7.54
CA GLU A 223 26.13 -24.04 -7.98
C GLU A 223 25.84 -24.41 -9.46
N ILE A 224 24.56 -24.59 -9.80
CA ILE A 224 24.14 -24.93 -11.16
C ILE A 224 24.44 -23.78 -12.14
N SER A 225 24.26 -22.54 -11.73
CA SER A 225 24.60 -21.36 -12.53
C SER A 225 26.07 -21.35 -12.93
N LYS A 226 26.97 -21.61 -11.96
CA LYS A 226 28.41 -21.72 -12.23
C LYS A 226 28.75 -22.90 -13.15
N GLU A 227 28.15 -24.06 -12.88
CA GLU A 227 28.34 -25.27 -13.72
C GLU A 227 27.90 -25.06 -15.16
N GLN A 228 26.72 -24.49 -15.33
CA GLN A 228 26.06 -24.32 -16.63
C GLN A 228 26.40 -22.99 -17.33
N ASN A 229 27.18 -22.14 -16.68
CA ASN A 229 27.48 -20.77 -17.14
C ASN A 229 26.21 -20.03 -17.60
N VAL A 230 25.25 -19.85 -16.68
CA VAL A 230 24.00 -19.10 -16.91
C VAL A 230 23.84 -18.01 -15.85
N PRO A 231 23.18 -16.88 -16.16
CA PRO A 231 22.93 -15.84 -15.17
C PRO A 231 22.15 -16.37 -13.96
N TYR A 232 22.54 -15.95 -12.75
CA TYR A 232 21.82 -16.22 -11.51
C TYR A 232 21.52 -14.92 -10.76
N VAL A 233 20.28 -14.76 -10.31
CA VAL A 233 19.85 -13.64 -9.47
C VAL A 233 19.35 -14.18 -8.13
N ASP A 234 20.00 -13.77 -7.04
CA ASP A 234 19.55 -14.15 -5.69
C ASP A 234 18.43 -13.22 -5.19
N LEU A 235 17.21 -13.44 -5.72
CA LEU A 235 16.01 -12.73 -5.29
C LEU A 235 15.72 -12.90 -3.79
N ASN A 236 16.04 -14.09 -3.23
CA ASN A 236 15.83 -14.40 -1.83
C ASN A 236 16.67 -13.48 -0.93
N GLU A 237 17.95 -13.28 -1.29
CA GLU A 237 18.84 -12.37 -0.57
C GLU A 237 18.42 -10.91 -0.74
N ILE A 238 18.20 -10.46 -1.98
CA ILE A 238 17.86 -9.06 -2.27
C ILE A 238 16.56 -8.63 -1.57
N SER A 239 15.51 -9.44 -1.68
CA SER A 239 14.24 -9.17 -1.02
C SER A 239 14.32 -9.39 0.50
N GLY A 240 15.05 -10.42 0.94
CA GLY A 240 15.24 -10.73 2.35
C GLY A 240 15.98 -9.61 3.09
N ALA A 241 17.03 -9.04 2.49
CA ALA A 241 17.74 -7.90 3.06
C ALA A 241 16.84 -6.67 3.27
N LYS A 242 15.90 -6.42 2.36
CA LYS A 242 14.88 -5.36 2.53
C LYS A 242 13.93 -5.67 3.69
N LEU A 243 13.47 -6.92 3.79
CA LEU A 243 12.60 -7.35 4.88
C LEU A 243 13.30 -7.32 6.24
N ASP A 244 14.60 -7.60 6.30
CA ASP A 244 15.40 -7.51 7.52
C ASP A 244 15.44 -6.07 8.08
N ILE A 245 15.48 -5.06 7.19
CA ILE A 245 15.42 -3.64 7.57
C ILE A 245 14.04 -3.27 8.13
N TYR A 246 12.98 -3.82 7.55
CA TYR A 246 11.60 -3.46 7.94
C TYR A 246 11.20 -3.96 9.33
N GLY A 247 11.77 -5.08 9.78
CA GLY A 247 11.36 -5.73 11.01
C GLY A 247 10.00 -6.46 10.94
N PRO A 248 9.65 -7.25 11.98
CA PRO A 248 8.52 -8.19 11.94
C PRO A 248 7.17 -7.54 11.63
N TRP A 249 6.89 -6.39 12.25
CA TRP A 249 5.61 -5.73 12.09
C TRP A 249 5.40 -5.24 10.65
N LYS A 250 6.34 -4.50 10.09
CA LYS A 250 6.24 -3.99 8.72
C LYS A 250 6.35 -5.12 7.69
N MET A 251 7.16 -6.15 7.97
CA MET A 251 7.25 -7.32 7.10
C MET A 251 5.90 -8.00 6.94
N SER A 252 5.05 -8.03 7.98
CA SER A 252 3.71 -8.63 7.91
C SER A 252 2.83 -8.00 6.81
N TYR A 253 3.08 -6.74 6.42
CA TYR A 253 2.35 -6.06 5.34
C TYR A 253 2.66 -6.60 3.94
N HIS A 254 3.83 -7.20 3.80
CA HIS A 254 4.28 -7.77 2.54
C HIS A 254 3.67 -9.14 2.27
N PHE A 255 2.94 -9.70 3.26
CA PHE A 255 2.28 -10.99 3.17
C PHE A 255 0.78 -10.87 3.50
N TYR A 256 -0.02 -11.82 3.03
CA TYR A 256 -1.44 -11.85 3.31
C TYR A 256 -1.92 -13.28 3.53
N LYS A 257 -2.61 -13.52 4.66
CA LYS A 257 -3.18 -14.78 5.14
C LYS A 257 -2.16 -15.88 5.52
N ASP A 258 -0.97 -15.90 4.96
CA ASP A 258 0.04 -16.91 5.27
C ASP A 258 1.46 -16.35 5.20
N LYS A 259 2.45 -17.21 5.45
CA LYS A 259 3.87 -16.82 5.52
C LYS A 259 4.60 -16.86 4.15
N ILE A 260 3.90 -17.14 3.05
CA ILE A 260 4.51 -17.38 1.73
C ILE A 260 4.00 -16.39 0.70
N HIS A 261 2.67 -16.21 0.66
CA HIS A 261 2.01 -15.45 -0.38
C HIS A 261 1.97 -13.96 -0.03
N THR A 262 2.39 -13.17 -0.98
CA THR A 262 2.56 -11.73 -0.77
C THR A 262 1.29 -10.94 -1.00
N SER A 263 1.13 -9.86 -0.24
CA SER A 263 0.23 -8.75 -0.57
C SER A 263 0.72 -8.04 -1.82
N LYS A 264 -0.02 -7.03 -2.29
CA LYS A 264 0.42 -6.13 -3.36
C LYS A 264 1.82 -5.55 -3.07
N PHE A 265 2.06 -5.05 -1.85
CA PHE A 265 3.34 -4.45 -1.46
C PHE A 265 4.50 -5.44 -1.53
N GLY A 266 4.31 -6.66 -1.05
CA GLY A 266 5.32 -7.70 -1.14
C GLY A 266 5.61 -8.14 -2.57
N ALA A 267 4.59 -8.22 -3.41
CA ALA A 267 4.75 -8.56 -4.82
C ALA A 267 5.48 -7.44 -5.59
N GLU A 268 5.15 -6.18 -5.36
CA GLU A 268 5.86 -5.03 -5.96
C GLU A 268 7.32 -4.96 -5.50
N MET A 269 7.57 -5.18 -4.19
CA MET A 269 8.94 -5.24 -3.65
C MET A 269 9.76 -6.36 -4.30
N ASN A 270 9.20 -7.57 -4.43
CA ASN A 270 9.89 -8.70 -5.06
C ASN A 270 10.14 -8.45 -6.56
N ALA A 271 9.18 -7.89 -7.29
CA ALA A 271 9.37 -7.53 -8.70
C ALA A 271 10.49 -6.52 -8.89
N ARG A 272 10.55 -5.51 -8.02
CA ARG A 272 11.63 -4.54 -8.00
C ARG A 272 12.97 -5.18 -7.66
N SER A 273 13.01 -6.04 -6.63
CA SER A 273 14.22 -6.76 -6.24
C SER A 273 14.75 -7.66 -7.37
N ALA A 274 13.85 -8.32 -8.12
CA ALA A 274 14.21 -9.09 -9.30
C ALA A 274 14.85 -8.19 -10.39
N ALA A 275 14.26 -7.04 -10.66
CA ALA A 275 14.78 -6.09 -11.64
C ALA A 275 16.13 -5.48 -11.19
N GLU A 276 16.27 -5.11 -9.92
CA GLU A 276 17.54 -4.62 -9.34
C GLU A 276 18.63 -5.68 -9.45
N GLY A 277 18.31 -6.95 -9.14
CA GLY A 277 19.23 -8.07 -9.27
C GLY A 277 19.67 -8.32 -10.69
N LEU A 278 18.77 -8.24 -11.67
CA LEU A 278 19.11 -8.33 -13.09
C LEU A 278 20.06 -7.19 -13.52
N MET A 279 19.75 -5.95 -13.12
CA MET A 279 20.57 -4.78 -13.46
C MET A 279 21.96 -4.82 -12.83
N ALA A 280 22.07 -5.30 -11.60
CA ALA A 280 23.35 -5.42 -10.87
C ALA A 280 24.21 -6.62 -11.32
N ASN A 281 23.62 -7.61 -11.94
CA ASN A 281 24.33 -8.84 -12.35
C ASN A 281 25.28 -8.58 -13.52
N ASN A 282 26.52 -9.03 -13.43
CA ASN A 282 27.56 -8.77 -14.43
C ASN A 282 27.75 -9.91 -15.45
N HIS A 283 26.84 -10.90 -15.48
CA HIS A 283 26.92 -11.97 -16.47
C HIS A 283 26.78 -11.41 -17.90
N PRO A 284 27.70 -11.74 -18.84
CA PRO A 284 27.73 -11.11 -20.16
C PRO A 284 26.46 -11.35 -20.99
N GLU A 285 25.80 -12.49 -20.85
CA GLU A 285 24.52 -12.76 -21.54
C GLU A 285 23.43 -11.75 -21.21
N LEU A 286 23.47 -11.10 -20.05
CA LEU A 286 22.43 -10.14 -19.65
C LEU A 286 22.55 -8.76 -20.31
N ALA A 287 23.63 -8.48 -21.04
CA ALA A 287 23.85 -7.13 -21.61
C ALA A 287 22.69 -6.71 -22.52
N GLU A 288 22.20 -7.60 -23.38
CA GLU A 288 21.09 -7.35 -24.28
C GLU A 288 19.77 -7.18 -23.53
N LEU A 289 19.47 -8.02 -22.54
CA LEU A 289 18.27 -7.91 -21.71
C LEU A 289 18.24 -6.58 -20.96
N LYS A 290 19.39 -6.17 -20.36
CA LYS A 290 19.51 -4.90 -19.65
C LYS A 290 19.23 -3.70 -20.54
N ALA A 291 19.61 -3.73 -21.81
CA ALA A 291 19.31 -2.66 -22.78
C ALA A 291 17.80 -2.54 -23.10
N MET A 292 17.01 -3.55 -22.73
CA MET A 292 15.56 -3.55 -22.85
C MET A 292 14.84 -3.25 -21.52
N MET A 293 15.58 -3.05 -20.43
CA MET A 293 15.01 -2.74 -19.11
C MET A 293 14.81 -1.24 -18.93
N MET A 294 13.85 -0.92 -18.08
CA MET A 294 13.60 0.44 -17.59
C MET A 294 14.50 0.75 -16.38
N ASN A 295 14.62 2.04 -16.06
CA ASN A 295 15.35 2.44 -14.87
C ASN A 295 14.71 1.87 -13.59
N VAL A 296 15.50 1.20 -12.76
CA VAL A 296 15.08 0.63 -11.48
C VAL A 296 15.36 1.55 -10.28
N THR A 297 16.03 2.69 -10.51
CA THR A 297 16.33 3.66 -9.44
C THR A 297 15.05 4.19 -8.81
N PRO A 298 14.94 4.21 -7.46
CA PRO A 298 13.78 4.78 -6.80
C PRO A 298 13.57 6.25 -7.15
N GLU A 299 12.33 6.61 -7.48
CA GLU A 299 11.96 8.02 -7.56
C GLU A 299 12.05 8.65 -6.17
N VAL A 300 12.63 9.85 -6.12
CA VAL A 300 12.70 10.68 -4.92
C VAL A 300 11.83 11.92 -5.08
N PHE A 301 11.32 12.46 -3.98
CA PHE A 301 10.60 13.73 -4.01
C PHE A 301 11.56 14.83 -4.49
N PRO A 302 11.18 15.62 -5.51
CA PRO A 302 12.06 16.64 -6.09
C PRO A 302 12.17 17.86 -5.15
N PHE A 303 13.35 18.08 -4.59
CA PHE A 303 13.71 19.28 -3.85
C PHE A 303 15.24 19.44 -3.80
N LYS A 304 15.70 20.62 -3.42
CA LYS A 304 17.14 20.87 -3.21
C LYS A 304 17.46 20.73 -1.72
N ARG A 305 18.23 19.71 -1.37
CA ARG A 305 18.72 19.54 0.00
C ARG A 305 19.91 20.47 0.24
N GLU A 306 19.85 21.24 1.32
CA GLU A 306 20.97 22.06 1.77
C GLU A 306 21.85 21.26 2.74
N LYS A 307 23.16 21.30 2.53
CA LYS A 307 24.12 20.58 3.38
C LYS A 307 24.06 21.08 4.82
N GLY A 308 23.96 20.17 5.78
CA GLY A 308 23.96 20.48 7.22
C GLY A 308 22.62 20.95 7.78
N LYS A 309 21.59 21.08 6.96
CA LYS A 309 20.23 21.39 7.44
C LYS A 309 19.33 20.16 7.40
N PRO A 310 18.58 19.86 8.47
CA PRO A 310 17.53 18.88 8.41
C PRO A 310 16.38 19.38 7.51
N VAL A 311 15.55 18.45 7.09
CA VAL A 311 14.39 18.73 6.25
C VAL A 311 13.13 18.38 7.03
N VAL A 312 12.09 19.21 6.94
CA VAL A 312 10.74 18.81 7.34
C VAL A 312 9.88 18.63 6.09
N PHE A 313 9.38 17.41 5.89
CA PHE A 313 8.41 17.08 4.86
C PHE A 313 6.99 17.18 5.42
N PHE A 314 6.19 18.06 4.86
CA PHE A 314 4.78 18.15 5.20
C PHE A 314 3.98 17.25 4.27
N THR A 315 3.44 16.13 4.77
CA THR A 315 2.63 15.20 3.99
C THR A 315 1.15 15.29 4.37
N GLY A 316 0.27 15.20 3.38
CA GLY A 316 -1.16 15.33 3.59
C GLY A 316 -1.93 15.61 2.31
N ASP A 317 -3.16 16.06 2.47
CA ASP A 317 -4.08 16.39 1.38
C ASP A 317 -4.07 17.88 0.98
N SER A 318 -5.19 18.39 0.45
CA SER A 318 -5.34 19.79 0.05
C SER A 318 -5.19 20.78 1.20
N THR A 319 -5.60 20.38 2.42
CA THR A 319 -5.51 21.24 3.60
C THR A 319 -4.07 21.48 4.06
N VAL A 320 -3.15 20.62 3.63
CA VAL A 320 -1.70 20.77 3.80
C VAL A 320 -1.08 21.46 2.59
N LYS A 321 -1.39 20.98 1.38
CA LYS A 321 -0.65 21.27 0.14
C LYS A 321 -0.95 22.61 -0.48
N ASN A 322 -2.20 23.00 -0.61
CA ASN A 322 -2.63 24.05 -1.53
C ASN A 322 -1.80 25.35 -1.40
N SER A 323 -1.13 25.71 -2.46
CA SER A 323 -0.37 26.97 -2.58
C SER A 323 -0.43 27.52 -4.00
N ASP A 324 -0.58 26.63 -4.96
CA ASP A 324 -0.73 26.89 -6.38
C ASP A 324 -2.22 27.00 -6.80
N CYS A 325 -3.11 26.99 -5.83
CA CYS A 325 -4.55 27.18 -6.00
C CYS A 325 -5.04 28.54 -5.52
N ASP A 326 -4.18 29.55 -5.53
CA ASP A 326 -4.52 30.92 -5.13
C ASP A 326 -5.59 31.54 -6.03
N GLU A 327 -5.70 31.13 -7.29
CA GLU A 327 -6.82 31.50 -8.18
C GLU A 327 -8.19 31.17 -7.56
N ASP A 328 -8.31 30.03 -6.90
CA ASP A 328 -9.49 29.62 -6.14
C ASP A 328 -9.50 30.22 -4.71
N GLY A 329 -8.41 30.80 -4.26
CA GLY A 329 -8.20 31.35 -2.92
C GLY A 329 -8.18 30.29 -1.82
N MET A 330 -7.85 29.04 -2.15
CA MET A 330 -7.74 27.91 -1.20
C MET A 330 -6.28 27.63 -0.88
N TRP A 331 -5.91 27.71 0.40
CA TRP A 331 -4.55 27.53 0.88
C TRP A 331 -4.42 26.40 1.88
N GLY A 332 -3.38 25.60 1.77
CA GLY A 332 -2.99 24.62 2.76
C GLY A 332 -1.99 25.21 3.76
N TRP A 333 -2.05 24.80 5.01
CA TRP A 333 -1.24 25.41 6.06
C TRP A 333 0.28 25.24 5.86
N ALA A 334 0.72 24.12 5.27
CA ALA A 334 2.14 23.92 5.03
C ALA A 334 2.72 24.89 3.99
N SER A 335 1.89 25.46 3.12
CA SER A 335 2.31 26.56 2.23
C SER A 335 2.64 27.85 3.00
N GLN A 336 2.17 27.98 4.22
CA GLN A 336 2.41 29.10 5.12
C GLN A 336 3.39 28.77 6.25
N ALA A 337 3.99 27.58 6.28
CA ALA A 337 4.94 27.15 7.30
C ALA A 337 6.15 28.07 7.41
N PHE A 338 6.57 28.70 6.31
CA PHE A 338 7.65 29.69 6.31
C PHE A 338 7.39 30.89 7.23
N THR A 339 6.15 31.15 7.62
CA THR A 339 5.80 32.23 8.53
C THR A 339 6.20 31.93 9.97
N VAL A 340 6.30 30.66 10.33
CA VAL A 340 6.59 30.18 11.69
C VAL A 340 7.94 29.49 11.85
N PHE A 341 8.56 28.99 10.76
CA PHE A 341 9.87 28.34 10.79
C PHE A 341 10.99 29.25 10.34
N ASP A 342 12.16 29.11 10.97
CA ASP A 342 13.42 29.74 10.59
C ASP A 342 14.11 28.94 9.48
N GLN A 343 13.91 29.36 8.23
CA GLN A 343 14.49 28.66 7.06
C GLN A 343 16.01 28.77 6.97
N SER A 344 16.66 29.58 7.83
CA SER A 344 18.12 29.54 7.93
C SER A 344 18.62 28.27 8.59
N LYS A 345 17.78 27.58 9.39
CA LYS A 345 18.13 26.39 10.18
C LYS A 345 17.53 25.08 9.64
N ILE A 346 16.42 25.14 8.91
CA ILE A 346 15.71 23.95 8.42
C ILE A 346 15.15 24.17 7.01
N THR A 347 15.15 23.14 6.19
CA THR A 347 14.52 23.15 4.87
C THR A 347 13.06 22.72 4.96
N LEU A 348 12.14 23.49 4.41
CA LEU A 348 10.70 23.20 4.39
C LEU A 348 10.30 22.59 3.04
N VAL A 349 9.69 21.41 3.06
CA VAL A 349 9.25 20.70 1.85
C VAL A 349 7.77 20.37 1.94
N ASN A 350 6.93 21.05 1.17
CA ASN A 350 5.51 20.73 1.09
C ASN A 350 5.28 19.58 0.12
N ALA A 351 5.30 18.34 0.63
CA ALA A 351 5.12 17.11 -0.12
C ALA A 351 3.65 16.64 -0.18
N GLY A 352 2.71 17.40 0.38
CA GLY A 352 1.28 17.09 0.31
C GLY A 352 0.75 17.03 -1.13
N ARG A 353 -0.42 16.41 -1.31
CA ARG A 353 -1.10 16.36 -2.62
C ARG A 353 -2.61 16.50 -2.45
N ALA A 354 -3.18 17.52 -3.08
CA ALA A 354 -4.60 17.81 -2.99
C ALA A 354 -5.47 16.60 -3.38
N GLY A 355 -6.51 16.34 -2.59
CA GLY A 355 -7.49 15.29 -2.84
C GLY A 355 -7.02 13.87 -2.52
N ARG A 356 -5.87 13.68 -1.87
CA ARG A 356 -5.38 12.33 -1.50
C ARG A 356 -5.79 11.95 -0.09
N SER A 357 -6.12 10.67 0.06
CA SER A 357 -6.24 9.97 1.33
C SER A 357 -4.93 9.25 1.66
N THR A 358 -4.81 8.66 2.84
CA THR A 358 -3.69 7.77 3.18
C THR A 358 -3.48 6.69 2.11
N ARG A 359 -4.58 6.05 1.67
CA ARG A 359 -4.58 5.00 0.64
C ARG A 359 -4.07 5.50 -0.71
N THR A 360 -4.62 6.59 -1.22
CA THR A 360 -4.23 7.09 -2.54
C THR A 360 -2.84 7.70 -2.54
N PHE A 361 -2.42 8.34 -1.46
CA PHE A 361 -1.07 8.86 -1.31
C PHE A 361 -0.01 7.75 -1.37
N LEU A 362 -0.31 6.58 -0.79
CA LEU A 362 0.53 5.40 -0.89
C LEU A 362 0.46 4.76 -2.28
N ASN A 363 -0.75 4.49 -2.78
CA ASN A 363 -0.95 3.73 -4.03
C ASN A 363 -0.46 4.46 -5.30
N GLU A 364 -0.41 5.79 -5.27
CA GLU A 364 0.12 6.62 -6.37
C GLU A 364 1.65 6.80 -6.29
N GLY A 365 2.32 6.15 -5.33
CA GLY A 365 3.78 6.26 -5.15
C GLY A 365 4.25 7.61 -4.59
N LEU A 366 3.33 8.47 -4.14
CA LEU A 366 3.68 9.79 -3.58
C LEU A 366 4.43 9.63 -2.26
N TRP A 367 4.00 8.67 -1.44
CA TRP A 367 4.69 8.32 -0.19
C TRP A 367 6.08 7.78 -0.44
N ASP A 368 6.24 6.90 -1.44
CA ASP A 368 7.53 6.28 -1.76
C ASP A 368 8.58 7.32 -2.15
N ARG A 369 8.17 8.39 -2.85
CA ARG A 369 9.06 9.51 -3.20
C ARG A 369 9.58 10.24 -1.97
N VAL A 370 8.72 10.47 -0.97
CA VAL A 370 9.12 11.08 0.32
C VAL A 370 10.03 10.12 1.07
N TYR A 371 9.61 8.86 1.23
CA TYR A 371 10.38 7.81 1.89
C TYR A 371 11.81 7.68 1.33
N ASN A 372 11.95 7.67 0.01
CA ASN A 372 13.24 7.57 -0.66
C ASN A 372 14.12 8.81 -0.48
N ALA A 373 13.52 9.97 -0.22
CA ALA A 373 14.23 11.23 0.01
C ALA A 373 14.71 11.40 1.45
N LEU A 374 14.14 10.65 2.41
CA LEU A 374 14.44 10.80 3.83
C LEU A 374 15.87 10.42 4.18
N GLN A 375 16.45 11.20 5.10
CA GLN A 375 17.75 10.94 5.74
C GLN A 375 17.61 11.00 7.27
N PRO A 376 18.54 10.38 8.02
CA PRO A 376 18.56 10.51 9.47
C PRO A 376 18.57 11.99 9.91
N GLY A 377 17.74 12.30 10.90
CA GLY A 377 17.56 13.68 11.41
C GLY A 377 16.50 14.52 10.71
N ASP A 378 15.90 14.04 9.63
CA ASP A 378 14.75 14.69 9.01
C ASP A 378 13.46 14.53 9.84
N TYR A 379 12.44 15.34 9.52
CA TYR A 379 11.11 15.30 10.13
C TYR A 379 10.05 15.07 9.06
N VAL A 380 8.98 14.36 9.43
CA VAL A 380 7.81 14.18 8.54
C VAL A 380 6.53 14.43 9.32
N THR A 381 5.75 15.41 8.91
CA THR A 381 4.38 15.56 9.40
C THR A 381 3.43 14.70 8.60
N ILE A 382 2.53 13.99 9.27
CA ILE A 382 1.56 13.08 8.66
C ILE A 382 0.16 13.58 9.01
N GLN A 383 -0.57 14.15 8.03
CA GLN A 383 -1.91 14.67 8.21
C GLN A 383 -2.85 14.24 7.09
N PHE A 384 -3.66 13.23 7.35
CA PHE A 384 -4.67 12.69 6.42
C PHE A 384 -5.98 12.42 7.15
N GLY A 385 -7.10 12.33 6.42
CA GLY A 385 -8.41 11.95 6.95
C GLY A 385 -9.58 12.61 6.24
N HIS A 386 -9.44 13.84 5.71
CA HIS A 386 -10.54 14.53 5.02
C HIS A 386 -11.06 13.76 3.79
N ASN A 387 -10.20 13.02 3.11
CA ASN A 387 -10.53 12.21 1.94
C ASN A 387 -10.72 10.72 2.26
N ASP A 388 -10.21 10.25 3.38
CA ASP A 388 -10.29 8.84 3.82
C ASP A 388 -11.72 8.39 4.14
N ILE A 389 -12.61 9.33 4.45
CA ILE A 389 -14.04 9.11 4.70
C ILE A 389 -14.84 8.81 3.42
N SER A 390 -14.25 8.97 2.25
CA SER A 390 -14.94 8.70 0.97
C SER A 390 -15.36 7.23 0.86
N PRO A 391 -16.32 6.90 -0.01
CA PRO A 391 -16.66 5.51 -0.30
C PRO A 391 -15.42 4.73 -0.79
N ILE A 392 -15.29 3.48 -0.34
CA ILE A 392 -14.10 2.66 -0.61
C ILE A 392 -13.97 2.30 -2.09
N ALA A 393 -15.09 1.96 -2.73
CA ALA A 393 -15.12 1.43 -4.09
C ALA A 393 -15.26 2.50 -5.17
N ASP A 394 -15.47 3.76 -4.81
CA ASP A 394 -15.73 4.84 -5.76
C ASP A 394 -14.58 5.06 -6.76
N LYS A 395 -14.88 5.77 -7.86
CA LYS A 395 -13.90 6.07 -8.91
C LYS A 395 -12.64 6.79 -8.42
N LYS A 396 -12.74 7.54 -7.31
CA LYS A 396 -11.62 8.27 -6.70
C LYS A 396 -10.74 7.39 -5.81
N LYS A 397 -11.21 6.20 -5.42
CA LYS A 397 -10.49 5.19 -4.64
C LYS A 397 -9.86 5.72 -3.35
N ARG A 398 -10.52 6.67 -2.68
CA ARG A 398 -9.97 7.38 -1.51
C ARG A 398 -10.28 6.68 -0.20
N GLY A 399 -11.44 6.03 -0.11
CA GLY A 399 -11.95 5.45 1.12
C GLY A 399 -11.05 4.37 1.70
N VAL A 400 -10.98 4.32 3.03
CA VAL A 400 -10.25 3.33 3.82
C VAL A 400 -11.19 2.69 4.85
N ILE A 401 -10.79 1.58 5.47
CA ILE A 401 -11.55 0.99 6.57
C ILE A 401 -11.49 1.92 7.79
N PRO A 402 -12.63 2.38 8.34
CA PRO A 402 -12.66 3.36 9.44
C PRO A 402 -12.34 2.70 10.79
N SER A 403 -11.07 2.52 11.11
CA SER A 403 -10.58 1.89 12.33
C SER A 403 -9.14 2.30 12.64
N ALA A 404 -8.76 2.34 13.91
CA ALA A 404 -7.37 2.43 14.36
C ALA A 404 -6.66 1.07 14.37
N LYS A 405 -7.42 -0.03 14.44
CA LYS A 405 -6.89 -1.40 14.51
C LYS A 405 -6.32 -1.83 13.17
N ASP A 406 -5.36 -2.75 13.21
CA ASP A 406 -4.78 -3.35 12.00
C ASP A 406 -5.77 -4.35 11.39
N THR A 407 -6.52 -3.86 10.41
CA THR A 407 -7.47 -4.66 9.65
C THR A 407 -7.28 -4.44 8.16
N ALA A 408 -7.57 -5.47 7.37
CA ALA A 408 -7.54 -5.42 5.93
C ALA A 408 -8.65 -6.30 5.34
N LYS A 409 -9.23 -5.85 4.23
CA LYS A 409 -10.24 -6.59 3.46
C LYS A 409 -9.98 -6.42 1.97
N VAL A 410 -10.28 -7.45 1.19
CA VAL A 410 -10.28 -7.36 -0.27
C VAL A 410 -11.60 -6.77 -0.74
N PHE A 411 -11.51 -5.77 -1.62
CA PHE A 411 -12.67 -5.12 -2.23
C PHE A 411 -12.59 -5.26 -3.74
N ARG A 412 -13.74 -5.50 -4.36
CA ARG A 412 -13.90 -5.31 -5.80
C ARG A 412 -14.28 -3.85 -6.03
N LEU A 413 -13.50 -3.15 -6.83
CA LEU A 413 -13.71 -1.74 -7.13
C LEU A 413 -14.69 -1.56 -8.30
N ASP A 414 -15.19 -0.34 -8.50
CA ASP A 414 -16.12 -0.01 -9.59
C ASP A 414 -15.55 -0.29 -11.00
N ASP A 415 -14.22 -0.29 -11.15
CA ASP A 415 -13.54 -0.68 -12.37
C ASP A 415 -13.34 -2.21 -12.53
N GLY A 416 -13.93 -2.99 -11.63
CA GLY A 416 -13.87 -4.45 -11.61
C GLY A 416 -12.58 -5.06 -11.07
N LYS A 417 -11.57 -4.23 -10.72
CA LYS A 417 -10.31 -4.67 -10.14
C LYS A 417 -10.46 -5.00 -8.66
N PHE A 418 -9.60 -5.86 -8.16
CA PHE A 418 -9.52 -6.18 -6.75
C PHE A 418 -8.38 -5.44 -6.06
N GLU A 419 -8.64 -4.99 -4.84
CA GLU A 419 -7.64 -4.33 -4.01
C GLU A 419 -7.78 -4.76 -2.56
N LEU A 420 -6.66 -5.11 -1.91
CA LEU A 420 -6.58 -5.28 -0.47
C LEU A 420 -6.47 -3.90 0.17
N ILE A 421 -7.51 -3.49 0.87
CA ILE A 421 -7.62 -2.17 1.50
C ILE A 421 -7.49 -2.32 3.01
N TYR A 422 -6.69 -1.45 3.60
CA TYR A 422 -6.39 -1.45 5.02
C TYR A 422 -7.19 -0.39 5.78
N SER A 423 -7.13 -0.46 7.10
CA SER A 423 -7.71 0.54 7.98
C SER A 423 -6.91 1.84 7.98
N TYR A 424 -7.56 2.94 8.36
CA TYR A 424 -6.93 4.23 8.54
C TYR A 424 -5.72 4.17 9.48
N GLY A 425 -5.88 3.52 10.64
CA GLY A 425 -4.79 3.34 11.61
C GLY A 425 -3.63 2.55 11.06
N TRP A 426 -3.89 1.52 10.24
CA TRP A 426 -2.85 0.76 9.59
C TRP A 426 -1.98 1.64 8.66
N TYR A 427 -2.61 2.46 7.81
CA TYR A 427 -1.86 3.36 6.92
C TYR A 427 -0.99 4.34 7.71
N LEU A 428 -1.53 4.91 8.79
CA LEU A 428 -0.76 5.83 9.65
C LEU A 428 0.42 5.12 10.31
N LYS A 429 0.21 3.92 10.87
CA LYS A 429 1.28 3.13 11.50
C LYS A 429 2.36 2.75 10.49
N LYS A 430 1.97 2.42 9.26
CA LYS A 430 2.93 2.19 8.17
C LYS A 430 3.78 3.44 7.91
N PHE A 431 3.17 4.59 7.75
CA PHE A 431 3.91 5.84 7.52
C PHE A 431 4.85 6.17 8.67
N ILE A 432 4.39 6.03 9.91
CA ILE A 432 5.20 6.24 11.12
C ILE A 432 6.43 5.31 11.12
N GLN A 433 6.22 4.03 10.85
CA GLN A 433 7.30 3.05 10.84
C GLN A 433 8.30 3.30 9.69
N ASP A 434 7.80 3.64 8.50
CA ASP A 434 8.61 3.99 7.35
C ASP A 434 9.56 5.16 7.64
N VAL A 435 9.06 6.18 8.33
CA VAL A 435 9.88 7.35 8.72
C VAL A 435 10.95 6.95 9.72
N ARG A 436 10.57 6.16 10.73
CA ARG A 436 11.50 5.70 11.79
C ARG A 436 12.64 4.85 11.24
N GLU A 437 12.37 3.94 10.31
CA GLU A 437 13.43 3.10 9.74
C GLU A 437 14.41 3.87 8.86
N ARG A 438 14.04 5.07 8.41
CA ARG A 438 14.95 6.01 7.72
C ARG A 438 15.76 6.88 8.70
N GLY A 439 15.61 6.67 10.02
CA GLY A 439 16.25 7.50 11.05
C GLY A 439 15.65 8.92 11.15
N ALA A 440 14.48 9.14 10.58
CA ALA A 440 13.75 10.39 10.63
C ALA A 440 12.67 10.38 11.73
N THR A 441 12.15 11.55 12.09
CA THR A 441 11.15 11.73 13.16
C THR A 441 9.78 11.92 12.57
N PRO A 442 8.82 10.99 12.78
CA PRO A 442 7.43 11.17 12.40
C PRO A 442 6.68 12.02 13.43
N ILE A 443 5.84 12.94 12.94
CA ILE A 443 4.94 13.77 13.75
C ILE A 443 3.53 13.60 13.18
N LEU A 444 2.64 12.98 13.94
CA LEU A 444 1.24 12.82 13.57
C LEU A 444 0.50 14.11 13.88
N VAL A 445 -0.29 14.62 12.93
CA VAL A 445 -1.01 15.88 13.07
C VAL A 445 -2.50 15.63 12.89
N SER A 446 -3.33 16.15 13.80
CA SER A 446 -4.78 16.08 13.65
C SER A 446 -5.26 16.93 12.47
N LEU A 447 -6.48 16.67 12.00
CA LEU A 447 -7.07 17.38 10.85
C LEU A 447 -7.24 18.88 11.12
N THR A 448 -7.28 19.68 10.09
CA THR A 448 -7.75 21.07 10.20
C THR A 448 -9.26 21.08 10.52
N PRO A 449 -9.77 22.03 11.33
CA PRO A 449 -11.20 22.17 11.57
C PRO A 449 -11.94 22.55 10.29
N ARG A 450 -13.23 22.25 10.25
CA ARG A 450 -14.15 22.74 9.22
C ARG A 450 -14.93 23.96 9.69
N ASN A 451 -15.45 24.74 8.76
CA ASN A 451 -16.40 25.81 9.07
C ASN A 451 -17.78 25.22 9.40
N GLU A 452 -17.83 24.46 10.49
CA GLU A 452 -19.04 23.84 11.03
C GLU A 452 -19.14 24.18 12.54
N TRP A 453 -20.35 24.56 12.99
CA TRP A 453 -20.57 25.17 14.31
C TRP A 453 -21.66 24.44 15.10
N PRO A 454 -21.55 23.14 15.36
CA PRO A 454 -22.54 22.43 16.15
C PRO A 454 -22.65 23.00 17.55
N GLY A 455 -23.87 23.43 17.93
CA GLY A 455 -24.08 24.04 19.26
C GLY A 455 -23.51 25.44 19.43
N GLY A 456 -23.16 26.14 18.35
CA GLY A 456 -22.57 27.49 18.39
C GLY A 456 -21.08 27.51 18.73
N LYS A 457 -20.40 26.38 18.60
CA LYS A 457 -18.94 26.22 18.72
C LYS A 457 -18.37 25.56 17.49
N ALA A 458 -17.10 25.79 17.21
CA ALA A 458 -16.39 25.09 16.14
C ALA A 458 -16.40 23.56 16.36
N GLU A 459 -16.57 22.79 15.27
CA GLU A 459 -16.65 21.34 15.32
C GLU A 459 -15.40 20.71 15.95
N ARG A 460 -15.62 19.65 16.75
CA ARG A 460 -14.58 18.79 17.31
C ARG A 460 -14.76 17.35 16.82
N ARG A 461 -13.74 16.76 16.21
CA ARG A 461 -13.79 15.41 15.62
C ARG A 461 -13.32 14.31 16.56
N ASN A 462 -13.50 14.49 17.86
CA ASN A 462 -12.98 13.59 18.89
C ASN A 462 -13.62 12.19 18.90
N ASN A 463 -14.76 11.99 18.24
CA ASN A 463 -15.50 10.71 18.21
C ASN A 463 -15.22 9.86 16.97
N SER A 464 -14.37 10.31 16.05
CA SER A 464 -14.05 9.61 14.81
C SER A 464 -12.53 9.64 14.56
N TYR A 465 -12.06 10.43 13.63
CA TYR A 465 -10.64 10.53 13.30
C TYR A 465 -9.77 10.96 14.50
N GLY A 466 -10.22 11.88 15.32
CA GLY A 466 -9.50 12.26 16.54
C GLY A 466 -9.32 11.09 17.50
N LYS A 467 -10.35 10.25 17.67
CA LYS A 467 -10.27 9.01 18.47
C LYS A 467 -9.26 8.03 17.90
N TRP A 468 -9.32 7.76 16.59
CA TRP A 468 -8.40 6.81 15.95
C TRP A 468 -6.96 7.31 15.95
N LEU A 469 -6.74 8.62 15.79
CA LEU A 469 -5.41 9.23 15.95
C LEU A 469 -4.89 9.00 17.37
N ALA A 470 -5.70 9.27 18.41
CA ALA A 470 -5.31 9.05 19.80
C ALA A 470 -4.97 7.58 20.09
N GLU A 471 -5.72 6.62 19.52
CA GLU A 471 -5.43 5.20 19.63
C GLU A 471 -4.09 4.85 18.97
N VAL A 472 -3.81 5.37 17.77
CA VAL A 472 -2.53 5.16 17.06
C VAL A 472 -1.37 5.79 17.84
N VAL A 473 -1.53 7.00 18.38
CA VAL A 473 -0.53 7.66 19.23
C VAL A 473 -0.19 6.81 20.45
N LYS A 474 -1.22 6.33 21.15
CA LYS A 474 -1.06 5.46 22.32
C LYS A 474 -0.31 4.15 21.98
N GLU A 475 -0.61 3.54 20.85
CA GLU A 475 -0.01 2.28 20.41
C GLU A 475 1.45 2.46 19.95
N THR A 476 1.72 3.54 19.23
CA THR A 476 3.02 3.73 18.56
C THR A 476 4.00 4.63 19.32
N GLY A 477 3.51 5.41 20.30
CA GLY A 477 4.31 6.45 20.97
C GLY A 477 4.84 7.52 20.02
N VAL A 478 4.15 7.76 18.88
CA VAL A 478 4.51 8.82 17.94
C VAL A 478 4.22 10.19 18.53
N GLU A 479 5.06 11.16 18.22
CA GLU A 479 4.78 12.55 18.54
C GLU A 479 3.48 13.00 17.87
N PHE A 480 2.61 13.71 18.61
CA PHE A 480 1.31 14.13 18.13
C PHE A 480 1.06 15.61 18.37
N VAL A 481 0.66 16.33 17.34
CA VAL A 481 0.21 17.71 17.42
C VAL A 481 -1.30 17.79 17.18
N ASP A 482 -2.05 18.14 18.21
CA ASP A 482 -3.50 18.35 18.13
C ASP A 482 -3.84 19.73 17.56
N MET A 483 -3.47 19.96 16.30
CA MET A 483 -3.74 21.20 15.60
C MET A 483 -5.24 21.48 15.48
N HIS A 484 -6.08 20.43 15.38
CA HIS A 484 -7.53 20.58 15.26
C HIS A 484 -8.11 21.36 16.44
N ASN A 485 -7.85 20.88 17.66
CA ASN A 485 -8.41 21.53 18.84
C ASN A 485 -7.79 22.91 19.06
N VAL A 486 -6.49 23.09 18.83
CA VAL A 486 -5.83 24.40 18.93
C VAL A 486 -6.42 25.43 17.96
N SER A 487 -6.64 25.05 16.69
CA SER A 487 -7.25 25.92 15.69
C SER A 487 -8.73 26.17 15.97
N ALA A 488 -9.45 25.17 16.46
CA ALA A 488 -10.85 25.30 16.80
C ALA A 488 -11.04 26.17 18.05
N ASP A 489 -10.16 26.09 19.05
CA ASP A 489 -10.17 27.00 20.22
C ASP A 489 -9.92 28.46 19.82
N PHE A 490 -9.01 28.67 18.87
CA PHE A 490 -8.81 30.01 18.31
C PHE A 490 -10.07 30.53 17.62
N LEU A 491 -10.72 29.72 16.77
CA LEU A 491 -11.97 30.10 16.12
C LEU A 491 -13.09 30.34 17.13
N ASP A 492 -13.18 29.50 18.18
CA ASP A 492 -14.16 29.68 19.26
C ASP A 492 -13.95 31.01 20.01
N SER A 493 -12.68 31.39 20.25
CA SER A 493 -12.38 32.67 20.92
C SER A 493 -12.87 33.90 20.16
N LEU A 494 -13.06 33.79 18.86
CA LEU A 494 -13.49 34.86 17.99
C LEU A 494 -15.00 34.83 17.70
N PHE A 495 -15.58 33.64 17.53
CA PHE A 495 -16.89 33.49 16.88
C PHE A 495 -17.87 32.59 17.64
N ALA A 496 -17.48 31.89 18.71
CA ALA A 496 -18.40 31.03 19.43
C ALA A 496 -19.52 31.81 20.11
N ASN A 497 -20.74 31.32 19.97
CA ASN A 497 -21.92 31.87 20.62
C ASN A 497 -22.76 30.75 21.26
N GLU A 498 -22.10 29.94 22.07
CA GLU A 498 -22.71 28.77 22.73
C GLU A 498 -23.82 29.18 23.70
N LYS A 499 -23.64 30.29 24.43
CA LYS A 499 -24.64 30.76 25.41
C LYS A 499 -25.98 31.09 24.74
N GLU A 500 -25.92 31.79 23.61
CA GLU A 500 -27.15 32.18 22.90
C GLU A 500 -27.76 30.98 22.18
N PHE A 501 -26.96 30.12 21.58
CA PHE A 501 -27.42 28.84 21.02
C PHE A 501 -28.19 28.04 22.08
N LYS A 502 -27.59 27.80 23.24
CA LYS A 502 -28.17 27.04 24.34
C LYS A 502 -29.47 27.65 24.83
N LYS A 503 -29.53 28.97 24.97
CA LYS A 503 -30.76 29.71 25.35
C LYS A 503 -31.93 29.36 24.43
N TYR A 504 -31.72 29.31 23.13
CA TYR A 504 -32.78 28.99 22.16
C TYR A 504 -33.05 27.49 22.06
N ASP A 505 -32.03 26.65 22.13
CA ASP A 505 -32.16 25.19 22.08
C ASP A 505 -32.92 24.65 23.31
N ASP A 506 -32.62 25.17 24.52
CA ASP A 506 -33.36 24.84 25.74
C ASP A 506 -34.82 25.31 25.69
N LYS A 507 -35.09 26.51 25.13
CA LYS A 507 -36.45 26.97 24.87
C LYS A 507 -37.20 26.07 23.90
N ALA A 508 -36.55 25.66 22.81
CA ALA A 508 -37.12 24.75 21.83
C ALA A 508 -37.52 23.41 22.47
N LYS A 509 -36.63 22.84 23.27
CA LYS A 509 -36.87 21.61 24.04
C LYS A 509 -38.02 21.77 25.02
N LYS A 510 -38.03 22.88 25.78
CA LYS A 510 -39.10 23.18 26.75
C LYS A 510 -40.47 23.35 26.09
N TYR A 511 -40.56 24.02 24.94
CA TYR A 511 -41.81 24.19 24.21
C TYR A 511 -42.28 22.87 23.58
N ALA A 512 -41.37 22.09 23.02
CA ALA A 512 -41.70 20.76 22.48
C ALA A 512 -42.26 19.80 23.57
N ALA A 513 -41.65 19.82 24.76
CA ALA A 513 -42.12 19.04 25.90
C ALA A 513 -43.52 19.45 26.40
N LYS A 514 -43.96 20.68 26.10
CA LYS A 514 -45.28 21.23 26.43
C LYS A 514 -46.29 21.17 25.29
N GLY A 515 -45.99 20.46 24.19
CA GLY A 515 -46.86 20.38 23.01
C GLY A 515 -47.04 21.70 22.24
N LYS A 516 -46.19 22.71 22.50
CA LYS A 516 -46.25 24.04 21.83
C LYS A 516 -45.36 24.03 20.58
N GLU A 517 -45.79 23.28 19.56
CA GLU A 517 -44.96 22.96 18.37
C GLU A 517 -44.49 24.23 17.63
N GLU A 518 -45.35 25.21 17.36
CA GLU A 518 -44.98 26.46 16.66
C GLU A 518 -43.89 27.24 17.42
N LYS A 519 -44.03 27.39 18.76
CA LYS A 519 -43.03 28.06 19.58
C LYS A 519 -41.71 27.27 19.66
N ALA A 520 -41.78 25.96 19.63
CA ALA A 520 -40.61 25.10 19.58
C ALA A 520 -39.86 25.27 18.24
N LYS A 521 -40.60 25.34 17.13
CA LYS A 521 -40.08 25.60 15.79
C LYS A 521 -39.41 26.97 15.68
N GLU A 522 -40.04 28.01 16.18
CA GLU A 522 -39.50 29.38 16.22
C GLU A 522 -38.18 29.44 17.04
N ALA A 523 -38.17 28.84 18.21
CA ALA A 523 -36.96 28.79 19.05
C ALA A 523 -35.84 28.00 18.38
N LYS A 524 -36.15 26.89 17.71
CA LYS A 524 -35.18 26.10 16.95
C LYS A 524 -34.61 26.87 15.76
N GLU A 525 -35.42 27.67 15.07
CA GLU A 525 -34.95 28.53 13.99
C GLU A 525 -33.99 29.62 14.50
N LYS A 526 -34.28 30.21 15.69
CA LYS A 526 -33.33 31.14 16.33
C LYS A 526 -32.00 30.48 16.68
N ALA A 527 -32.02 29.25 17.20
CA ALA A 527 -30.77 28.47 17.41
C ALA A 527 -29.99 28.22 16.12
N ARG A 528 -30.68 27.92 15.02
CA ARG A 528 -30.06 27.77 13.69
C ARG A 528 -29.44 29.07 13.18
N LYS A 529 -30.08 30.21 13.41
CA LYS A 529 -29.53 31.52 13.04
C LYS A 529 -28.23 31.83 13.78
N VAL A 530 -28.11 31.46 15.05
CA VAL A 530 -26.85 31.59 15.81
C VAL A 530 -25.74 30.76 15.14
N VAL A 531 -26.02 29.51 14.78
CA VAL A 531 -25.04 28.66 14.07
C VAL A 531 -24.65 29.26 12.72
N ALA A 532 -25.63 29.78 11.96
CA ALA A 532 -25.37 30.43 10.67
C ALA A 532 -24.52 31.70 10.82
N GLU A 533 -24.71 32.46 11.87
CA GLU A 533 -23.94 33.66 12.16
C GLU A 533 -22.48 33.32 12.48
N CYS A 534 -22.22 32.35 13.37
CA CYS A 534 -20.86 31.86 13.66
C CYS A 534 -20.16 31.43 12.36
N LYS A 535 -20.87 30.66 11.54
CA LYS A 535 -20.37 30.19 10.26
C LYS A 535 -20.02 31.32 9.29
N ASN A 536 -20.91 32.33 9.20
CA ASN A 536 -20.70 33.47 8.30
C ASN A 536 -19.52 34.35 8.74
N GLN A 537 -19.36 34.59 10.02
CA GLN A 537 -18.24 35.35 10.55
C GLN A 537 -16.90 34.64 10.34
N ALA A 538 -16.89 33.31 10.44
CA ALA A 538 -15.71 32.49 10.25
C ALA A 538 -15.25 32.36 8.78
N TRP A 539 -16.05 32.79 7.78
CA TRP A 539 -15.67 32.74 6.38
C TRP A 539 -14.36 33.46 6.03
N LYS A 540 -13.91 34.38 6.87
CA LYS A 540 -12.58 34.97 6.72
C LYS A 540 -11.46 33.93 6.69
N TYR A 541 -11.61 32.83 7.43
CA TYR A 541 -10.62 31.77 7.55
C TYR A 541 -10.86 30.60 6.58
N PHE A 542 -11.96 30.60 5.85
CA PHE A 542 -12.33 29.54 4.89
C PHE A 542 -12.58 30.12 3.51
N LYS A 543 -12.49 29.28 2.49
CA LYS A 543 -12.68 29.71 1.11
C LYS A 543 -13.32 28.60 0.27
N LYS A 544 -14.31 28.96 -0.54
CA LYS A 544 -15.03 28.13 -1.48
C LYS A 544 -15.96 27.07 -0.84
N ASP A 545 -15.53 26.40 0.20
CA ASP A 545 -16.31 25.41 0.95
C ASP A 545 -15.95 25.42 2.44
N HIS A 546 -16.62 24.58 3.22
CA HIS A 546 -16.43 24.53 4.68
C HIS A 546 -15.13 23.82 5.11
N THR A 547 -14.33 23.26 4.20
CA THR A 547 -13.11 22.47 4.50
C THR A 547 -11.84 23.24 4.18
N HIS A 548 -11.81 23.91 3.02
CA HIS A 548 -10.61 24.57 2.54
C HIS A 548 -10.48 25.97 3.14
N THR A 549 -9.26 26.29 3.57
CA THR A 549 -8.96 27.55 4.23
C THR A 549 -8.57 28.65 3.24
N SER A 550 -8.85 29.92 3.62
CA SER A 550 -8.22 31.11 3.02
C SER A 550 -6.74 31.15 3.41
N ILE A 551 -6.00 32.13 2.93
CA ILE A 551 -4.60 32.34 3.34
C ILE A 551 -4.50 32.66 4.84
N GLU A 552 -5.47 33.39 5.41
CA GLU A 552 -5.55 33.68 6.83
C GLU A 552 -5.80 32.40 7.64
N GLY A 553 -6.69 31.52 7.15
CA GLY A 553 -6.94 30.23 7.77
C GLY A 553 -5.73 29.28 7.68
N ALA A 554 -5.00 29.31 6.59
CA ALA A 554 -3.75 28.55 6.44
C ALA A 554 -2.67 29.05 7.42
N ARG A 555 -2.52 30.36 7.59
CA ARG A 555 -1.61 30.96 8.58
C ARG A 555 -2.02 30.64 10.01
N MET A 556 -3.31 30.72 10.33
CA MET A 556 -3.85 30.31 11.63
C MET A 556 -3.47 28.85 11.94
N ASN A 557 -3.67 27.93 10.99
CA ASN A 557 -3.31 26.52 11.18
C ASN A 557 -1.80 26.32 11.32
N ALA A 558 -0.96 27.05 10.57
CA ALA A 558 0.49 27.02 10.73
C ALA A 558 0.93 27.51 12.14
N GLN A 559 0.30 28.55 12.65
CA GLN A 559 0.54 29.04 14.00
C GLN A 559 0.06 28.03 15.07
N SER A 560 -1.08 27.38 14.85
CA SER A 560 -1.60 26.33 15.73
C SER A 560 -0.66 25.12 15.77
N PHE A 561 -0.09 24.74 14.62
CA PHE A 561 0.93 23.71 14.55
C PHE A 561 2.19 24.08 15.35
N ALA A 562 2.71 25.31 15.14
CA ALA A 562 3.88 25.80 15.88
C ALA A 562 3.63 25.87 17.39
N LYS A 563 2.42 26.29 17.80
CA LYS A 563 2.00 26.28 19.22
C LYS A 563 2.02 24.85 19.77
N GLY A 564 1.42 23.89 19.07
CA GLY A 564 1.41 22.50 19.50
C GLY A 564 2.80 21.87 19.59
N LEU A 565 3.73 22.23 18.70
CA LEU A 565 5.13 21.80 18.80
C LEU A 565 5.81 22.30 20.09
N ARG A 566 5.55 23.57 20.47
CA ARG A 566 6.10 24.14 21.72
C ARG A 566 5.50 23.48 22.95
N GLU A 567 4.19 23.27 22.96
CA GLU A 567 3.47 22.63 24.09
C GLU A 567 3.92 21.18 24.31
N ASN A 568 4.30 20.47 23.24
CA ASN A 568 4.81 19.10 23.30
C ASN A 568 6.33 19.01 23.59
N ASN A 569 7.03 20.12 23.72
CA ASN A 569 8.50 20.17 23.79
C ASN A 569 9.16 19.40 22.62
N SER A 570 8.58 19.53 21.43
CA SER A 570 9.08 18.89 20.21
C SER A 570 10.48 19.40 19.86
N LYS A 571 11.39 18.50 19.46
CA LYS A 571 12.69 18.90 18.91
C LYS A 571 12.54 19.77 17.65
N LEU A 572 11.47 19.57 16.87
CA LEU A 572 11.18 20.41 15.72
C LEU A 572 10.88 21.87 16.11
N ALA A 573 10.45 22.12 17.36
CA ALA A 573 10.21 23.49 17.85
C ALA A 573 11.49 24.34 17.93
N GLU A 574 12.68 23.76 18.00
CA GLU A 574 13.97 24.48 18.00
C GLU A 574 14.21 25.26 16.69
N TYR A 575 13.51 24.89 15.63
CA TYR A 575 13.58 25.52 14.31
C TYR A 575 12.49 26.58 14.08
N LEU A 576 11.64 26.85 15.07
CA LEU A 576 10.65 27.94 15.00
C LEU A 576 11.32 29.30 15.18
N LYS A 577 10.66 30.32 14.62
CA LYS A 577 11.02 31.74 14.80
C LYS A 577 10.74 32.21 16.23
#